data_4b35ce6c3e35c6256cce053cae928413
#
_entry.id   4b35ce6c3e35c6256cce053cae928413
#
_cell.length_a   1.000
_cell.length_b   1.000
_cell.length_c   1.000
_cell.angle_alpha   90.00
_cell.angle_beta   90.00
_cell.angle_gamma   90.00
#
_symmetry.space_group_name_H-M   'P 1'
#
loop_
_entity.id
_entity.type
_entity.pdbx_description
1 polymer ?
#
loop_
_entity_poly.entity_id
_entity_poly.type
_entity_poly.pdbx_seq_one_letter_code
_entity_poly.pdbx_strand_id
1 'polypeptide(L)'
;MLDAVLARGLPTALCTVYDPRFPDPARQRVAVAGLALFNDAITREAFGRGLPLVDLRLVCGEDADYANPIEPSARGGALIAGAIAELVTGHDFARRRSTVSTGRG
;
A
#
# COMPACT_ATOMS: atom_id res chain seq x y z
N MET A 1 16.06 -4.33 -7.23
CA MET A 1 15.90 -4.31 -5.76
C MET A 1 15.07 -5.48 -5.25
N LEU A 2 13.88 -5.66 -5.79
CA LEU A 2 12.98 -6.73 -5.33
C LEU A 2 13.57 -8.13 -5.51
N ASP A 3 14.23 -8.39 -6.63
CA ASP A 3 14.89 -9.67 -6.89
C ASP A 3 15.97 -9.98 -5.83
N ALA A 4 16.74 -8.97 -5.42
CA ALA A 4 17.78 -9.14 -4.41
C ALA A 4 17.19 -9.50 -3.04
N VAL A 5 16.07 -8.90 -2.67
CA VAL A 5 15.36 -9.19 -1.41
C VAL A 5 14.81 -10.62 -1.44
N LEU A 6 14.16 -11.00 -2.53
CA LEU A 6 13.56 -12.34 -2.68
C LEU A 6 14.63 -13.44 -2.76
N ALA A 7 15.79 -13.15 -3.34
CA ALA A 7 16.89 -14.10 -3.43
C ALA A 7 17.42 -14.50 -2.05
N ARG A 8 17.24 -13.66 -1.03
CA ARG A 8 17.63 -13.96 0.35
C ARG A 8 16.60 -14.79 1.12
N GLY A 9 15.46 -15.14 0.49
CA GLY A 9 14.41 -15.90 1.14
C GLY A 9 13.67 -15.15 2.23
N LEU A 10 13.73 -13.81 2.24
CA LEU A 10 13.08 -12.99 3.25
C LEU A 10 11.57 -12.88 2.95
N PRO A 11 10.72 -12.97 3.99
CA PRO A 11 9.29 -12.66 3.83
C PRO A 11 9.12 -11.24 3.30
N THR A 12 8.32 -11.07 2.24
CA THR A 12 8.19 -9.79 1.54
C THR A 12 6.73 -9.48 1.27
N ALA A 13 6.33 -8.26 1.55
CA ALA A 13 5.04 -7.70 1.18
C ALA A 13 5.27 -6.37 0.48
N LEU A 14 4.33 -5.98 -0.38
CA LEU A 14 4.37 -4.69 -1.06
C LEU A 14 3.20 -3.82 -0.61
N CYS A 15 3.39 -2.50 -0.70
CA CYS A 15 2.33 -1.53 -0.44
C CYS A 15 2.13 -0.67 -1.67
N THR A 16 0.87 -0.34 -1.99
CA THR A 16 0.60 0.74 -2.93
C THR A 16 0.90 2.08 -2.28
N VAL A 17 0.97 3.13 -3.08
CA VAL A 17 1.06 4.50 -2.58
C VAL A 17 -0.36 5.03 -2.41
N TYR A 18 -0.68 5.60 -1.25
CA TYR A 18 -2.00 6.18 -1.00
C TYR A 18 -2.19 7.46 -1.83
N ASP A 19 -3.45 7.79 -2.12
CA ASP A 19 -3.79 8.99 -2.87
C ASP A 19 -3.53 10.24 -2.02
N PRO A 20 -3.00 11.32 -2.63
CA PRO A 20 -2.86 12.59 -1.93
C PRO A 20 -4.22 13.27 -1.75
N ARG A 21 -4.24 14.35 -0.99
CA ARG A 21 -5.45 15.15 -0.72
C ARG A 21 -5.18 16.63 -1.04
N PHE A 22 -5.00 16.96 -2.31
CA PHE A 22 -4.81 18.36 -2.71
C PHE A 22 -6.15 19.11 -2.79
N PRO A 23 -6.21 20.36 -2.28
CA PRO A 23 -7.43 21.17 -2.38
C PRO A 23 -7.81 21.51 -3.83
N ASP A 24 -6.84 21.71 -4.71
CA ASP A 24 -7.09 21.99 -6.12
C ASP A 24 -7.52 20.71 -6.86
N PRO A 25 -8.75 20.66 -7.41
CA PRO A 25 -9.23 19.46 -8.10
C PRO A 25 -8.40 19.04 -9.30
N ALA A 26 -7.86 20.00 -10.06
CA ALA A 26 -7.03 19.69 -11.22
C ALA A 26 -5.71 19.06 -10.81
N ARG A 27 -5.06 19.61 -9.78
CA ARG A 27 -3.83 19.05 -9.23
C ARG A 27 -4.06 17.66 -8.65
N GLN A 28 -5.18 17.46 -7.95
CA GLN A 28 -5.55 16.17 -7.39
C GLN A 28 -5.69 15.12 -8.49
N ARG A 29 -6.40 15.43 -9.57
CA ARG A 29 -6.58 14.48 -10.68
C ARG A 29 -5.26 14.09 -11.34
N VAL A 30 -4.37 15.05 -11.56
CA VAL A 30 -3.05 14.79 -12.16
C VAL A 30 -2.21 13.91 -11.24
N ALA A 31 -2.20 14.20 -9.94
CA ALA A 31 -1.45 13.41 -8.97
C ALA A 31 -1.97 11.96 -8.88
N VAL A 32 -3.27 11.78 -8.81
CA VAL A 32 -3.89 10.43 -8.75
C VAL A 32 -3.60 9.65 -10.03
N ALA A 33 -3.71 10.30 -11.20
CA ALA A 33 -3.40 9.66 -12.47
C ALA A 33 -1.93 9.23 -12.56
N GLY A 34 -1.01 10.09 -12.11
CA GLY A 34 0.42 9.75 -12.09
C GLY A 34 0.73 8.60 -11.14
N LEU A 35 0.16 8.62 -9.94
CA LEU A 35 0.33 7.55 -8.97
C LEU A 35 -0.29 6.22 -9.42
N ALA A 36 -1.36 6.28 -10.22
CA ALA A 36 -1.98 5.08 -10.76
C ALA A 36 -1.00 4.24 -11.58
N LEU A 37 -0.08 4.89 -12.30
CA LEU A 37 0.96 4.21 -13.06
C LEU A 37 1.93 3.45 -12.15
N PHE A 38 2.38 4.10 -11.06
CA PHE A 38 3.25 3.45 -10.08
C PHE A 38 2.53 2.33 -9.35
N ASN A 39 1.28 2.55 -8.97
CA ASN A 39 0.49 1.54 -8.27
C ASN A 39 0.18 0.34 -9.17
N ASP A 40 -0.02 0.56 -10.46
CA ASP A 40 -0.17 -0.55 -11.41
C ASP A 40 1.11 -1.39 -11.46
N ALA A 41 2.27 -0.76 -11.53
CA ALA A 41 3.55 -1.47 -11.53
C ALA A 41 3.75 -2.28 -10.24
N ILE A 42 3.46 -1.69 -9.08
CA ILE A 42 3.55 -2.36 -7.78
C ILE A 42 2.62 -3.57 -7.73
N THR A 43 1.37 -3.41 -8.18
CA THR A 43 0.35 -4.46 -8.17
C THR A 43 0.77 -5.64 -9.07
N ARG A 44 1.26 -5.33 -10.27
CA ARG A 44 1.74 -6.36 -11.20
C ARG A 44 2.91 -7.15 -10.62
N GLU A 45 3.86 -6.46 -9.97
CA GLU A 45 4.98 -7.12 -9.31
C GLU A 45 4.51 -8.03 -8.16
N ALA A 46 3.59 -7.54 -7.33
CA ALA A 46 3.06 -8.33 -6.22
C ALA A 46 2.36 -9.59 -6.72
N PHE A 47 1.45 -9.44 -7.67
CA PHE A 47 0.68 -10.57 -8.18
C PHE A 47 1.53 -11.52 -9.02
N GLY A 48 2.43 -10.99 -9.83
CA GLY A 48 3.32 -11.82 -10.66
C GLY A 48 4.28 -12.67 -9.85
N ARG A 49 4.66 -12.22 -8.65
CA ARG A 49 5.57 -12.94 -7.75
C ARG A 49 4.86 -13.69 -6.63
N GLY A 50 3.54 -13.61 -6.56
CA GLY A 50 2.76 -14.24 -5.49
C GLY A 50 3.01 -13.63 -4.14
N LEU A 51 3.15 -12.29 -4.06
CA LEU A 51 3.40 -11.56 -2.83
C LEU A 51 2.12 -10.92 -2.31
N PRO A 52 1.96 -10.81 -0.99
CA PRO A 52 0.84 -10.07 -0.41
C PRO A 52 1.01 -8.57 -0.63
N LEU A 53 -0.11 -7.87 -0.75
CA LEU A 53 -0.18 -6.44 -1.03
C LEU A 53 -1.05 -5.74 0.00
N VAL A 54 -0.55 -4.64 0.56
CA VAL A 54 -1.38 -3.71 1.36
C VAL A 54 -1.78 -2.57 0.44
N ASP A 55 -3.07 -2.38 0.23
CA ASP A 55 -3.55 -1.28 -0.61
C ASP A 55 -3.82 -0.05 0.26
N LEU A 56 -2.82 0.82 0.36
CA LEU A 56 -2.89 2.01 1.20
C LEU A 56 -3.93 3.03 0.70
N ARG A 57 -4.34 2.96 -0.57
CA ARG A 57 -5.41 3.82 -1.09
C ARG A 57 -6.74 3.55 -0.39
N LEU A 58 -6.94 2.32 0.05
CA LEU A 58 -8.15 1.89 0.74
C LEU A 58 -8.02 1.98 2.26
N VAL A 59 -6.78 1.93 2.78
CA VAL A 59 -6.51 2.10 4.22
C VAL A 59 -6.71 3.55 4.61
N CYS A 60 -6.13 4.50 3.85
CA CYS A 60 -6.26 5.94 4.08
C CYS A 60 -7.30 6.52 3.13
N GLY A 61 -8.57 6.52 3.54
CA GLY A 61 -9.68 6.92 2.70
C GLY A 61 -10.40 8.20 3.14
N GLU A 62 -10.07 8.76 4.30
CA GLU A 62 -10.77 9.90 4.88
C GLU A 62 -9.84 11.08 5.11
N ASP A 63 -10.39 12.30 5.11
CA ASP A 63 -9.60 13.52 5.34
C ASP A 63 -8.87 13.49 6.69
N ALA A 64 -9.50 12.92 7.73
CA ALA A 64 -8.90 12.79 9.05
C ALA A 64 -7.65 11.88 9.06
N ASP A 65 -7.45 11.08 8.03
CA ASP A 65 -6.28 10.21 7.91
C ASP A 65 -5.02 10.97 7.46
N TYR A 66 -5.16 12.25 7.09
CA TYR A 66 -4.08 13.07 6.54
C TYR A 66 -3.78 14.27 7.44
N ALA A 67 -2.50 14.51 7.70
CA ALA A 67 -2.01 15.71 8.40
C ALA A 67 -1.87 16.91 7.44
N ASN A 68 -1.55 16.62 6.17
CA ASN A 68 -1.45 17.57 5.08
C ASN A 68 -1.74 16.82 3.76
N PRO A 69 -1.68 17.46 2.59
CA PRO A 69 -2.04 16.79 1.34
C PRO A 69 -1.28 15.50 1.02
N ILE A 70 -0.09 15.29 1.58
CA ILE A 70 0.77 14.16 1.25
C ILE A 70 1.16 13.27 2.44
N GLU A 71 1.01 13.72 3.67
CA GLU A 71 1.45 12.98 4.84
C GLU A 71 0.28 12.48 5.66
N PRO A 72 0.36 11.24 6.21
CA PRO A 72 -0.69 10.74 7.07
C PRO A 72 -0.70 11.48 8.41
N SER A 73 -1.89 11.59 8.99
CA SER A 73 -2.06 12.04 10.38
C SER A 73 -1.68 10.90 11.33
N ALA A 74 -1.72 11.18 12.64
CA ALA A 74 -1.55 10.12 13.64
C ALA A 74 -2.58 9.00 13.45
N ARG A 75 -3.84 9.35 13.11
CA ARG A 75 -4.88 8.37 12.78
C ARG A 75 -4.54 7.56 11.55
N GLY A 76 -4.15 8.23 10.46
CA GLY A 76 -3.77 7.56 9.21
C GLY A 76 -2.57 6.66 9.42
N GLY A 77 -1.55 7.13 10.13
CA GLY A 77 -0.37 6.33 10.46
C GLY A 77 -0.70 5.10 11.28
N ALA A 78 -1.62 5.21 12.24
CA ALA A 78 -2.08 4.08 13.04
C ALA A 78 -2.81 3.04 12.19
N LEU A 79 -3.64 3.48 11.23
CA LEU A 79 -4.34 2.58 10.31
C LEU A 79 -3.35 1.82 9.41
N ILE A 80 -2.34 2.51 8.90
CA ILE A 80 -1.30 1.90 8.07
C ILE A 80 -0.52 0.87 8.89
N ALA A 81 -0.06 1.24 10.07
CA ALA A 81 0.69 0.34 10.95
C ALA A 81 -0.13 -0.89 11.33
N GLY A 82 -1.42 -0.70 11.63
CA GLY A 82 -2.33 -1.79 11.93
C GLY A 82 -2.51 -2.76 10.78
N ALA A 83 -2.68 -2.25 9.56
CA ALA A 83 -2.82 -3.07 8.36
C ALA A 83 -1.55 -3.90 8.09
N ILE A 84 -0.38 -3.28 8.24
CA ILE A 84 0.90 -3.98 8.08
C ILE A 84 1.06 -5.05 9.15
N ALA A 85 0.76 -4.75 10.41
CA ALA A 85 0.86 -5.70 11.50
C ALA A 85 -0.06 -6.92 11.29
N GLU A 86 -1.30 -6.69 10.87
CA GLU A 86 -2.24 -7.77 10.55
C GLU A 86 -1.71 -8.67 9.44
N LEU A 87 -1.15 -8.08 8.40
CA LEU A 87 -0.61 -8.85 7.29
C LEU A 87 0.61 -9.67 7.75
N VAL A 88 1.53 -9.06 8.48
CA VAL A 88 2.75 -9.72 8.94
C VAL A 88 2.44 -10.92 9.85
N THR A 89 1.42 -10.80 10.70
CA THR A 89 1.05 -11.85 11.64
C THR A 89 0.11 -12.89 11.05
N GLY A 90 -0.69 -12.52 10.05
CA GLY A 90 -1.73 -13.39 9.51
C GLY A 90 -1.42 -14.07 8.18
N HIS A 91 -0.47 -13.55 7.41
CA HIS A 91 -0.16 -14.10 6.10
C HIS A 91 0.82 -15.27 6.20
N ASP A 92 0.54 -16.34 5.46
CA ASP A 92 1.47 -17.47 5.35
C ASP A 92 2.52 -17.18 4.27
N PHE A 93 3.68 -16.71 4.69
CA PHE A 93 4.78 -16.38 3.78
C PHE A 93 5.49 -17.61 3.21
N ALA A 94 5.21 -18.81 3.74
CA ALA A 94 5.78 -20.03 3.19
C ALA A 94 5.13 -20.41 1.86
N ARG A 95 3.93 -19.91 1.60
CA ARG A 95 3.22 -20.14 0.34
C ARG A 95 3.32 -18.92 -0.56
N ARG A 96 3.61 -19.17 -1.83
CA ARG A 96 3.62 -18.14 -2.87
C ARG A 96 2.20 -17.80 -3.27
N ARG A 97 1.61 -16.84 -2.58
CA ARG A 97 0.21 -16.53 -2.71
C ARG A 97 -0.02 -15.04 -2.48
N SER A 98 -0.71 -14.40 -3.40
CA SER A 98 -1.09 -13.00 -3.26
C SER A 98 -2.40 -12.87 -2.52
N THR A 99 -2.41 -11.94 -1.56
CA THR A 99 -3.62 -11.47 -0.90
C THR A 99 -3.57 -9.96 -0.89
N VAL A 100 -4.73 -9.30 -0.87
CA VAL A 100 -4.81 -7.85 -0.77
C VAL A 100 -5.40 -7.49 0.59
N SER A 101 -4.65 -6.71 1.37
CA SER A 101 -5.10 -6.18 2.66
C SER A 101 -5.51 -4.73 2.51
N THR A 102 -6.68 -4.39 3.02
CA THR A 102 -7.24 -3.04 2.98
C THR A 102 -7.39 -2.43 4.37
N GLY A 103 -6.90 -3.11 5.40
CA GLY A 103 -7.04 -2.68 6.79
C GLY A 103 -8.46 -2.82 7.33
N ARG A 104 -9.35 -3.48 6.61
CA ARG A 104 -10.73 -3.73 7.04
C ARG A 104 -10.90 -5.23 7.21
N GLY A 105 -10.93 -5.62 8.40
CA GLY A 105 -10.94 -6.97 8.88
C GLY A 105 -11.77 -7.98 8.44
#